data_b80a4419a8421e4fe0d1ef0a4465a2bd
#
_entry.id   b80a4419a8421e4fe0d1ef0a4465a2bd
#
_cell.length_a   1.000
_cell.length_b   1.000
_cell.length_c   1.000
_cell.angle_alpha   90.00
_cell.angle_beta   90.00
_cell.angle_gamma   90.00
#
_symmetry.space_group_name_H-M   'P 1'
#
loop_
_entity.id
_entity.type
_entity.pdbx_description
1 polymer ?
#
loop_
_entity_poly.entity_id
_entity_poly.type
_entity_poly.pdbx_seq_one_letter_code
_entity_poly.pdbx_strand_id
1 'polypeptide(L)'
;MVWTTRRALGSAALAALLLTGSAGCTSGSGRHHLVITADEKDTLVDQPVHLVLTGLRQGQEVTVTAEAEDFVGVGWKSTAVYRADRNGTVGLDRDAPISGSYHQADGMGLFWSMLPTGGGANTVFSPPSPVVAPDFPVRITATADGLATAEHTVTRRWTVDGVTRTELNLDTDHVRGTFFLPPAGTPAKTPVLLLGGSEGGNSGIGAAALLASHGHPALSIAYFGQYGLPPTLQNVPVEYAVGAARLLAERTGATGGIAVEGVSRGSELALLVAAQLPDLVRRAAVFAPSAEVNGGLPNGVAWTENGAPVPTGPIALDRIPASILAVAGENDRLWPAPRWARQIGTPTAAAPNRQALLCPGAGHAVSGPPYLPTGSTATPIPGAPLELGGDAAANQAAHLDAWPKFLSFLDS
;
A
#
# COMPACT_ATOMS: atom_id res chain seq x y z
N MET A 1 -9.01 -45.11 -69.40
CA MET A 1 -8.42 -46.45 -69.32
C MET A 1 -8.68 -46.90 -67.88
N VAL A 2 -9.78 -47.46 -67.51
CA VAL A 2 -10.32 -48.83 -67.69
C VAL A 2 -9.33 -49.90 -67.20
N TRP A 3 -9.70 -50.54 -66.15
CA TRP A 3 -9.88 -51.95 -65.86
C TRP A 3 -9.78 -52.16 -64.33
N THR A 4 -10.82 -52.42 -63.61
CA THR A 4 -11.70 -53.57 -63.32
C THR A 4 -11.04 -54.75 -62.63
N THR A 5 -11.62 -54.97 -61.41
CA THR A 5 -12.15 -56.19 -60.77
C THR A 5 -11.21 -57.34 -60.38
N ARG A 6 -11.33 -57.82 -59.13
CA ARG A 6 -12.15 -59.01 -58.77
C ARG A 6 -12.17 -59.30 -57.27
N ARG A 7 -13.34 -59.76 -56.86
CA ARG A 7 -13.71 -60.32 -55.58
C ARG A 7 -13.05 -61.68 -55.27
N ALA A 8 -12.83 -61.96 -54.00
CA ALA A 8 -12.93 -63.35 -53.52
C ALA A 8 -13.48 -63.35 -52.12
N LEU A 9 -14.60 -64.03 -51.95
CA LEU A 9 -15.28 -64.44 -50.72
C LEU A 9 -14.54 -65.60 -50.10
N GLY A 10 -14.40 -65.58 -48.75
CA GLY A 10 -13.95 -66.74 -47.98
C GLY A 10 -14.56 -66.70 -46.60
N SER A 11 -15.52 -67.62 -46.42
CA SER A 11 -16.32 -67.77 -45.14
C SER A 11 -15.62 -68.52 -44.03
N ALA A 12 -16.08 -68.25 -42.82
CA ALA A 12 -16.24 -69.12 -41.68
C ALA A 12 -15.03 -69.33 -40.76
N ALA A 13 -15.17 -68.93 -39.49
CA ALA A 13 -15.54 -69.82 -38.39
C ALA A 13 -15.61 -69.04 -37.05
N LEU A 14 -16.75 -69.11 -36.41
CA LEU A 14 -16.98 -68.68 -35.02
C LEU A 14 -16.19 -69.54 -34.06
N ALA A 15 -15.37 -68.93 -33.21
CA ALA A 15 -14.89 -69.52 -31.95
C ALA A 15 -15.12 -68.51 -30.85
N ALA A 16 -16.16 -68.73 -30.07
CA ALA A 16 -16.45 -67.99 -28.85
C ALA A 16 -15.48 -68.41 -27.75
N LEU A 17 -14.55 -67.56 -27.39
CA LEU A 17 -13.76 -67.66 -26.16
C LEU A 17 -14.40 -66.70 -25.16
N LEU A 18 -15.04 -67.25 -24.15
CA LEU A 18 -15.43 -66.56 -22.94
C LEU A 18 -14.16 -66.23 -22.12
N LEU A 19 -13.67 -65.02 -22.23
CA LEU A 19 -12.70 -64.46 -21.31
C LEU A 19 -13.48 -63.70 -20.23
N THR A 20 -13.58 -64.32 -19.07
CA THR A 20 -13.95 -63.61 -17.82
C THR A 20 -12.88 -62.62 -17.46
N GLY A 21 -12.99 -61.41 -17.99
CA GLY A 21 -12.18 -60.28 -17.57
C GLY A 21 -12.60 -59.82 -16.19
N SER A 22 -11.87 -60.14 -15.15
CA SER A 22 -11.91 -59.49 -13.87
C SER A 22 -11.63 -57.99 -14.11
N ALA A 23 -12.67 -57.18 -13.99
CA ALA A 23 -12.53 -55.71 -13.94
C ALA A 23 -11.79 -55.40 -12.64
N GLY A 24 -10.48 -55.40 -12.68
CA GLY A 24 -9.67 -54.77 -11.66
C GLY A 24 -9.93 -53.26 -11.74
N CYS A 25 -10.67 -52.75 -10.73
CA CYS A 25 -10.70 -51.33 -10.45
C CYS A 25 -9.29 -50.94 -10.06
N THR A 26 -8.46 -50.53 -11.02
CA THR A 26 -7.30 -49.72 -10.73
C THR A 26 -7.81 -48.40 -10.23
N SER A 27 -8.00 -48.28 -8.91
CA SER A 27 -8.00 -47.03 -8.22
C SER A 27 -6.63 -46.38 -8.54
N GLY A 28 -6.61 -45.57 -9.60
CA GLY A 28 -5.50 -44.71 -9.86
C GLY A 28 -5.31 -43.80 -8.66
N SER A 29 -4.39 -44.14 -7.78
CA SER A 29 -3.87 -43.22 -6.77
C SER A 29 -3.09 -42.14 -7.52
N GLY A 30 -3.83 -41.22 -8.15
CA GLY A 30 -3.24 -39.99 -8.63
C GLY A 30 -2.53 -39.37 -7.43
N ARG A 31 -1.22 -39.26 -7.49
CA ARG A 31 -0.46 -38.55 -6.47
C ARG A 31 -1.01 -37.13 -6.40
N HIS A 32 -1.70 -36.82 -5.32
CA HIS A 32 -2.10 -35.45 -5.05
C HIS A 32 -0.83 -34.62 -4.91
N HIS A 33 -0.69 -33.59 -5.70
CA HIS A 33 0.39 -32.60 -5.59
C HIS A 33 -0.23 -31.28 -5.15
N LEU A 34 0.18 -30.80 -4.00
CA LEU A 34 -0.20 -29.46 -3.53
C LEU A 34 0.46 -28.42 -4.45
N VAL A 35 -0.33 -27.54 -5.00
CA VAL A 35 0.12 -26.46 -5.88
C VAL A 35 -0.50 -25.15 -5.42
N ILE A 36 0.32 -24.09 -5.40
CA ILE A 36 -0.11 -22.71 -5.21
C ILE A 36 -0.07 -22.03 -6.59
N THR A 37 -1.16 -21.41 -6.98
CA THR A 37 -1.23 -20.56 -8.17
C THR A 37 -1.63 -19.15 -7.78
N ALA A 38 -1.02 -18.15 -8.43
CA ALA A 38 -1.42 -16.76 -8.38
C ALA A 38 -1.91 -16.36 -9.78
N ASP A 39 -2.91 -15.47 -9.82
CA ASP A 39 -3.36 -14.88 -11.09
C ASP A 39 -2.26 -14.00 -11.69
N GLU A 40 -1.57 -13.23 -10.84
CA GLU A 40 -0.43 -12.39 -11.19
C GLU A 40 0.77 -12.74 -10.31
N LYS A 41 1.94 -12.85 -10.94
CA LYS A 41 3.19 -13.10 -10.23
C LYS A 41 3.81 -11.82 -9.68
N ASP A 42 3.72 -10.74 -10.46
CA ASP A 42 4.31 -9.44 -10.18
C ASP A 42 3.20 -8.38 -10.20
N THR A 43 2.89 -7.77 -9.04
CA THR A 43 1.80 -6.80 -8.91
C THR A 43 2.27 -5.54 -8.19
N LEU A 44 1.62 -4.42 -8.46
CA LEU A 44 1.84 -3.22 -7.65
C LEU A 44 1.45 -3.50 -6.20
N VAL A 45 2.12 -2.80 -5.27
CA VAL A 45 1.88 -2.94 -3.83
C VAL A 45 0.42 -2.69 -3.46
N ASP A 46 -0.26 -1.81 -4.16
CA ASP A 46 -1.66 -1.43 -3.94
C ASP A 46 -2.68 -2.28 -4.73
N GLN A 47 -2.23 -3.29 -5.48
CA GLN A 47 -3.10 -4.20 -6.21
C GLN A 47 -3.24 -5.55 -5.47
N PRO A 48 -4.43 -6.17 -5.47
CA PRO A 48 -4.61 -7.49 -4.88
C PRO A 48 -3.91 -8.58 -5.69
N VAL A 49 -3.69 -9.73 -5.04
CA VAL A 49 -3.23 -10.99 -5.66
C VAL A 49 -4.21 -12.08 -5.29
N HIS A 50 -4.68 -12.85 -6.27
CA HIS A 50 -5.61 -13.95 -6.04
C HIS A 50 -4.89 -15.28 -5.99
N LEU A 51 -4.83 -15.88 -4.78
CA LEU A 51 -4.14 -17.14 -4.54
C LEU A 51 -5.13 -18.30 -4.46
N VAL A 52 -4.81 -19.38 -5.18
CA VAL A 52 -5.58 -20.63 -5.18
C VAL A 52 -4.64 -21.81 -4.91
N LEU A 53 -5.05 -22.69 -3.98
CA LEU A 53 -4.40 -23.95 -3.70
C LEU A 53 -5.21 -25.09 -4.29
N THR A 54 -4.53 -26.04 -4.93
CA THR A 54 -5.14 -27.25 -5.51
C THR A 54 -4.35 -28.50 -5.15
N GLY A 55 -4.94 -29.68 -5.42
CA GLY A 55 -4.29 -30.97 -5.18
C GLY A 55 -4.47 -31.51 -3.75
N LEU A 56 -5.35 -30.91 -2.97
CA LEU A 56 -5.76 -31.40 -1.65
C LEU A 56 -6.84 -32.48 -1.78
N ARG A 57 -7.09 -33.24 -0.71
CA ARG A 57 -8.28 -34.08 -0.60
C ARG A 57 -9.46 -33.22 -0.10
N GLN A 58 -10.67 -33.64 -0.42
CA GLN A 58 -11.85 -33.00 0.16
C GLN A 58 -11.75 -32.95 1.70
N GLY A 59 -11.96 -31.78 2.27
CA GLY A 59 -11.93 -31.54 3.70
C GLY A 59 -10.54 -31.56 4.34
N GLN A 60 -9.48 -31.75 3.55
CA GLN A 60 -8.10 -31.73 4.06
C GLN A 60 -7.73 -30.32 4.51
N GLU A 61 -7.07 -30.24 5.66
CA GLU A 61 -6.52 -28.99 6.16
C GLU A 61 -5.17 -28.69 5.50
N VAL A 62 -4.93 -27.41 5.25
CA VAL A 62 -3.69 -26.87 4.71
C VAL A 62 -3.30 -25.62 5.49
N THR A 63 -2.06 -25.57 5.92
CA THR A 63 -1.47 -24.39 6.53
C THR A 63 -0.77 -23.57 5.45
N VAL A 64 -1.15 -22.30 5.32
CA VAL A 64 -0.53 -21.35 4.39
C VAL A 64 0.17 -20.27 5.19
N THR A 65 1.41 -19.98 4.83
CA THR A 65 2.26 -19.00 5.48
C THR A 65 2.73 -17.98 4.45
N ALA A 66 2.72 -16.70 4.78
CA ALA A 66 3.38 -15.67 4.01
C ALA A 66 4.53 -15.07 4.82
N GLU A 67 5.67 -14.83 4.16
CA GLU A 67 6.88 -14.29 4.77
C GLU A 67 7.47 -13.20 3.87
N ALA A 68 7.91 -12.11 4.49
CA ALA A 68 8.61 -10.99 3.86
C ALA A 68 9.70 -10.47 4.81
N GLU A 69 10.58 -9.61 4.30
CA GLU A 69 11.61 -8.93 5.08
C GLU A 69 11.45 -7.42 4.91
N ASP A 70 11.58 -6.66 6.00
CA ASP A 70 11.53 -5.20 5.95
C ASP A 70 12.90 -4.61 5.57
N PHE A 71 12.96 -3.28 5.43
CA PHE A 71 14.16 -2.57 4.96
C PHE A 71 15.36 -2.66 5.93
N VAL A 72 15.15 -3.06 7.17
CA VAL A 72 16.23 -3.27 8.15
C VAL A 72 16.57 -4.75 8.36
N GLY A 73 15.97 -5.66 7.60
CA GLY A 73 16.22 -7.09 7.62
C GLY A 73 15.44 -7.86 8.70
N VAL A 74 14.38 -7.27 9.25
CA VAL A 74 13.48 -7.99 10.15
C VAL A 74 12.51 -8.83 9.34
N GLY A 75 12.45 -10.13 9.63
CA GLY A 75 11.48 -11.03 9.02
C GLY A 75 10.06 -10.78 9.55
N TRP A 76 9.07 -10.81 8.66
CA TRP A 76 7.66 -10.68 8.93
C TRP A 76 6.91 -11.93 8.46
N LYS A 77 5.90 -12.35 9.23
CA LYS A 77 5.20 -13.60 8.98
C LYS A 77 3.72 -13.52 9.34
N SER A 78 2.90 -14.14 8.52
CA SER A 78 1.50 -14.49 8.81
C SER A 78 1.27 -15.97 8.55
N THR A 79 0.22 -16.52 9.16
CA THR A 79 -0.16 -17.94 8.97
C THR A 79 -1.69 -18.03 9.00
N ALA A 80 -2.23 -18.88 8.12
CA ALA A 80 -3.66 -19.20 8.11
C ALA A 80 -3.86 -20.69 7.79
N VAL A 81 -4.82 -21.32 8.44
CA VAL A 81 -5.21 -22.71 8.17
C VAL A 81 -6.55 -22.73 7.46
N TYR A 82 -6.61 -23.44 6.36
CA TYR A 82 -7.83 -23.57 5.55
C TYR A 82 -8.27 -25.03 5.46
N ARG A 83 -9.52 -25.24 5.04
CA ARG A 83 -10.04 -26.56 4.73
C ARG A 83 -10.48 -26.60 3.27
N ALA A 84 -9.95 -27.58 2.53
CA ALA A 84 -10.25 -27.74 1.10
C ALA A 84 -11.72 -28.09 0.87
N ASP A 85 -12.25 -27.54 -0.20
CA ASP A 85 -13.61 -27.82 -0.67
C ASP A 85 -13.75 -29.27 -1.23
N ARG A 86 -14.93 -29.59 -1.77
CA ARG A 86 -15.22 -30.93 -2.36
C ARG A 86 -14.30 -31.27 -3.54
N ASN A 87 -13.69 -30.28 -4.19
CA ASN A 87 -12.82 -30.45 -5.32
C ASN A 87 -11.31 -30.50 -4.90
N GLY A 88 -11.01 -30.42 -3.60
CA GLY A 88 -9.64 -30.36 -3.10
C GLY A 88 -8.98 -29.01 -3.36
N THR A 89 -9.77 -27.93 -3.35
CA THR A 89 -9.31 -26.57 -3.68
C THR A 89 -9.57 -25.63 -2.51
N VAL A 90 -8.67 -24.65 -2.32
CA VAL A 90 -8.84 -23.48 -1.44
C VAL A 90 -8.59 -22.23 -2.27
N GLY A 91 -9.56 -21.31 -2.29
CA GLY A 91 -9.39 -19.97 -2.86
C GLY A 91 -9.41 -18.95 -1.73
N LEU A 92 -8.33 -18.20 -1.53
CA LEU A 92 -8.19 -17.31 -0.37
C LEU A 92 -9.22 -16.18 -0.35
N ASP A 93 -9.68 -15.73 -1.52
CA ASP A 93 -10.73 -14.71 -1.64
C ASP A 93 -12.12 -15.21 -1.23
N ARG A 94 -12.35 -16.51 -1.36
CA ARG A 94 -13.64 -17.14 -1.15
C ARG A 94 -13.76 -17.81 0.22
N ASP A 95 -12.66 -18.43 0.63
CA ASP A 95 -12.66 -19.33 1.79
C ASP A 95 -12.07 -18.63 3.01
N ALA A 96 -12.86 -18.53 4.08
CA ALA A 96 -12.35 -18.02 5.34
C ALA A 96 -11.43 -19.07 6.00
N PRO A 97 -10.29 -18.64 6.59
CA PRO A 97 -9.44 -19.53 7.34
C PRO A 97 -10.17 -20.05 8.59
N ILE A 98 -9.91 -21.30 8.96
CA ILE A 98 -10.45 -21.91 10.19
C ILE A 98 -9.66 -21.46 11.43
N SER A 99 -8.42 -20.99 11.24
CA SER A 99 -7.59 -20.35 12.27
C SER A 99 -6.43 -19.58 11.62
N GLY A 100 -5.81 -18.67 12.34
CA GLY A 100 -4.63 -17.96 11.86
C GLY A 100 -4.59 -16.49 12.24
N SER A 101 -3.81 -15.70 11.48
CA SER A 101 -3.58 -14.28 11.70
C SER A 101 -4.79 -13.40 11.38
N TYR A 102 -5.77 -13.93 10.65
CA TYR A 102 -7.05 -13.28 10.33
C TYR A 102 -8.16 -14.34 10.22
N HIS A 103 -9.46 -13.93 10.15
CA HIS A 103 -10.57 -14.84 10.35
C HIS A 103 -11.67 -14.75 9.29
N GLN A 104 -11.59 -13.82 8.34
CA GLN A 104 -12.58 -13.66 7.28
C GLN A 104 -12.03 -14.09 5.93
N ALA A 105 -12.88 -14.35 4.95
CA ALA A 105 -12.44 -14.56 3.58
C ALA A 105 -11.81 -13.26 3.06
N ASP A 106 -10.52 -13.32 2.79
CA ASP A 106 -9.73 -12.17 2.32
C ASP A 106 -8.48 -12.68 1.59
N GLY A 107 -8.44 -12.49 0.27
CA GLY A 107 -7.33 -12.91 -0.58
C GLY A 107 -6.00 -12.30 -0.19
N MET A 108 -6.03 -11.10 0.39
CA MET A 108 -4.84 -10.38 0.85
C MET A 108 -4.58 -10.53 2.36
N GLY A 109 -5.38 -11.34 3.06
CA GLY A 109 -5.29 -11.52 4.50
C GLY A 109 -3.89 -11.92 4.98
N LEU A 110 -3.21 -12.80 4.26
CA LEU A 110 -1.82 -13.19 4.56
C LEU A 110 -0.82 -12.04 4.41
N PHE A 111 -1.10 -11.05 3.54
CA PHE A 111 -0.17 -9.95 3.30
C PHE A 111 -0.26 -8.88 4.39
N TRP A 112 -1.46 -8.40 4.72
CA TRP A 112 -1.63 -7.31 5.69
C TRP A 112 -1.57 -7.77 7.16
N SER A 113 -1.73 -9.06 7.44
CA SER A 113 -1.76 -9.59 8.81
C SER A 113 -0.41 -10.09 9.32
N MET A 114 0.68 -9.88 8.59
CA MET A 114 2.02 -10.27 9.06
C MET A 114 2.42 -9.50 10.32
N LEU A 115 3.17 -10.18 11.18
CA LEU A 115 3.81 -9.62 12.37
C LEU A 115 5.32 -9.92 12.33
N PRO A 116 6.15 -9.11 13.01
CA PRO A 116 7.59 -9.35 13.08
C PRO A 116 7.89 -10.67 13.78
N THR A 117 8.75 -11.51 13.18
CA THR A 117 9.04 -12.87 13.66
C THR A 117 9.83 -12.90 14.97
N GLY A 118 10.62 -11.87 15.25
CA GLY A 118 11.40 -11.75 16.47
C GLY A 118 10.63 -11.21 17.68
N GLY A 119 9.34 -10.94 17.52
CA GLY A 119 8.59 -10.09 18.44
C GLY A 119 9.16 -8.65 18.43
N GLY A 120 8.44 -7.71 18.95
CA GLY A 120 8.90 -6.33 19.02
C GLY A 120 7.72 -5.37 19.07
N ALA A 121 8.01 -4.16 19.51
CA ALA A 121 6.97 -3.14 19.64
C ALA A 121 6.57 -2.53 18.29
N ASN A 122 7.40 -2.69 17.22
CA ASN A 122 7.04 -2.20 15.89
C ASN A 122 6.11 -3.19 15.18
N THR A 123 4.91 -2.77 14.87
CA THR A 123 3.90 -3.54 14.12
C THR A 123 3.51 -2.87 12.81
N VAL A 124 4.30 -1.92 12.34
CA VAL A 124 4.17 -1.27 11.03
C VAL A 124 5.31 -1.77 10.13
N PHE A 125 4.95 -2.48 9.08
CA PHE A 125 5.89 -3.00 8.11
C PHE A 125 6.40 -1.89 7.19
N SER A 126 7.70 -1.80 7.07
CA SER A 126 8.36 -0.86 6.17
C SER A 126 9.16 -1.64 5.14
N PRO A 127 8.60 -1.94 3.96
CA PRO A 127 9.32 -2.67 2.92
C PRO A 127 10.51 -1.88 2.38
N PRO A 128 11.44 -2.51 1.65
CA PRO A 128 12.50 -1.81 0.95
C PRO A 128 11.95 -0.65 0.11
N SER A 129 12.54 0.53 0.31
CA SER A 129 12.15 1.74 -0.42
C SER A 129 12.40 1.57 -1.93
N PRO A 130 11.55 2.13 -2.82
CA PRO A 130 11.77 2.10 -4.26
C PRO A 130 13.09 2.77 -4.72
N VAL A 131 13.76 3.50 -3.83
CA VAL A 131 15.12 4.03 -4.07
C VAL A 131 16.18 2.94 -3.91
N VAL A 132 15.94 1.97 -3.04
CA VAL A 132 16.87 0.85 -2.75
C VAL A 132 16.54 -0.36 -3.63
N ALA A 133 15.26 -0.71 -3.72
CA ALA A 133 14.79 -1.84 -4.53
C ALA A 133 13.46 -1.49 -5.19
N PRO A 134 13.29 -1.77 -6.50
CA PRO A 134 12.05 -1.47 -7.24
C PRO A 134 10.86 -2.32 -6.79
N ASP A 135 11.14 -3.41 -6.08
CA ASP A 135 10.19 -4.41 -5.62
C ASP A 135 10.69 -5.14 -4.38
N PHE A 136 9.85 -5.96 -3.78
CA PHE A 136 10.20 -6.89 -2.72
C PHE A 136 9.40 -8.20 -2.83
N PRO A 137 9.99 -9.36 -2.50
CA PRO A 137 9.31 -10.64 -2.55
C PRO A 137 8.46 -10.89 -1.31
N VAL A 138 7.33 -11.56 -1.51
CA VAL A 138 6.55 -12.22 -0.45
C VAL A 138 6.52 -13.70 -0.77
N ARG A 139 7.14 -14.52 0.07
CA ARG A 139 7.16 -15.97 -0.08
C ARG A 139 5.93 -16.59 0.56
N ILE A 140 5.18 -17.34 -0.23
CA ILE A 140 4.00 -18.10 0.20
C ILE A 140 4.37 -19.57 0.26
N THR A 141 4.15 -20.20 1.40
CA THR A 141 4.41 -21.64 1.61
C THR A 141 3.11 -22.31 2.05
N ALA A 142 2.78 -23.46 1.44
CA ALA A 142 1.64 -24.27 1.84
C ALA A 142 2.07 -25.66 2.25
N THR A 143 1.59 -26.15 3.39
CA THR A 143 1.87 -27.48 3.94
C THR A 143 0.57 -28.19 4.29
N ALA A 144 0.48 -29.48 3.94
CA ALA A 144 -0.64 -30.34 4.27
C ALA A 144 -0.16 -31.77 4.51
N ASP A 145 -0.81 -32.50 5.41
CA ASP A 145 -0.40 -33.85 5.79
C ASP A 145 -0.32 -34.81 4.60
N GLY A 146 0.83 -35.51 4.50
CA GLY A 146 1.08 -36.49 3.45
C GLY A 146 1.32 -35.91 2.05
N LEU A 147 1.48 -34.58 1.93
CA LEU A 147 1.85 -33.90 0.69
C LEU A 147 3.21 -33.22 0.82
N ALA A 148 3.91 -33.08 -0.30
CA ALA A 148 5.10 -32.23 -0.35
C ALA A 148 4.68 -30.76 -0.17
N THR A 149 5.54 -30.00 0.49
CA THR A 149 5.39 -28.55 0.63
C THR A 149 5.35 -27.88 -0.75
N ALA A 150 4.40 -26.96 -0.94
CA ALA A 150 4.35 -26.09 -2.11
C ALA A 150 4.83 -24.70 -1.75
N GLU A 151 5.55 -24.06 -2.67
CA GLU A 151 6.06 -22.71 -2.50
C GLU A 151 5.71 -21.86 -3.73
N HIS A 152 5.44 -20.58 -3.49
CA HIS A 152 5.23 -19.58 -4.52
C HIS A 152 5.77 -18.24 -4.03
N THR A 153 6.37 -17.45 -4.92
CA THR A 153 6.81 -16.09 -4.59
C THR A 153 6.01 -15.09 -5.38
N VAL A 154 5.41 -14.13 -4.68
CA VAL A 154 4.75 -12.97 -5.25
C VAL A 154 5.69 -11.78 -5.13
N THR A 155 6.01 -11.12 -6.25
CA THR A 155 6.79 -9.90 -6.27
C THR A 155 5.86 -8.70 -6.14
N ARG A 156 6.06 -7.88 -5.11
CA ARG A 156 5.30 -6.64 -4.87
C ARG A 156 6.11 -5.47 -5.42
N ARG A 157 5.60 -4.80 -6.44
CA ARG A 157 6.29 -3.74 -7.17
C ARG A 157 5.83 -2.35 -6.72
N TRP A 158 6.78 -1.42 -6.62
CA TRP A 158 6.48 -0.02 -6.35
C TRP A 158 6.06 0.74 -7.61
N THR A 159 6.50 0.29 -8.79
CA THR A 159 6.25 0.99 -10.05
C THR A 159 5.85 0.04 -11.17
N VAL A 160 5.04 0.54 -12.10
CA VAL A 160 4.90 -0.06 -13.44
C VAL A 160 6.14 0.24 -14.28
N ASP A 161 6.33 -0.53 -15.37
CA ASP A 161 7.43 -0.30 -16.31
C ASP A 161 7.29 1.10 -16.96
N GLY A 162 8.43 1.77 -17.12
CA GLY A 162 8.49 3.09 -17.75
C GLY A 162 8.35 4.27 -16.78
N VAL A 163 8.00 4.05 -15.52
CA VAL A 163 8.11 5.10 -14.49
C VAL A 163 9.58 5.50 -14.35
N THR A 164 9.86 6.80 -14.37
CA THR A 164 11.23 7.33 -14.19
C THR A 164 11.37 7.96 -12.82
N ARG A 165 12.60 7.89 -12.27
CA ARG A 165 12.95 8.42 -10.96
C ARG A 165 14.14 9.37 -11.06
N THR A 166 14.07 10.50 -10.36
CA THR A 166 15.18 11.47 -10.24
C THR A 166 15.36 11.84 -8.77
N GLU A 167 16.57 11.66 -8.25
CA GLU A 167 16.92 12.17 -6.93
C GLU A 167 17.24 13.67 -7.02
N LEU A 168 16.62 14.45 -6.14
CA LEU A 168 16.85 15.88 -6.01
C LEU A 168 17.78 16.16 -4.84
N ASN A 169 18.64 17.16 -5.01
CA ASN A 169 19.60 17.56 -3.98
C ASN A 169 19.57 19.08 -3.72
N LEU A 170 20.07 19.48 -2.54
CA LEU A 170 20.02 20.86 -2.09
C LEU A 170 20.85 21.81 -2.94
N ASP A 171 21.96 21.34 -3.52
CA ASP A 171 22.92 22.20 -4.23
C ASP A 171 22.39 22.66 -5.59
N THR A 172 21.66 21.78 -6.29
CA THR A 172 21.16 22.04 -7.65
C THR A 172 19.67 22.33 -7.71
N ASP A 173 18.89 21.66 -6.85
CA ASP A 173 17.42 21.71 -6.88
C ASP A 173 16.85 22.54 -5.73
N HIS A 174 17.68 22.90 -4.75
CA HIS A 174 17.29 23.54 -3.50
C HIS A 174 16.27 22.73 -2.68
N VAL A 175 16.09 21.47 -3.04
CA VAL A 175 15.17 20.50 -2.44
C VAL A 175 15.87 19.16 -2.30
N ARG A 176 15.70 18.48 -1.19
CA ARG A 176 16.11 17.10 -1.00
C ARG A 176 14.86 16.21 -1.11
N GLY A 177 14.81 15.37 -2.13
CA GLY A 177 13.63 14.55 -2.38
C GLY A 177 13.82 13.59 -3.54
N THR A 178 12.77 12.86 -3.84
CA THR A 178 12.71 11.91 -4.96
C THR A 178 11.52 12.24 -5.83
N PHE A 179 11.77 12.50 -7.09
CA PHE A 179 10.76 12.84 -8.08
C PHE A 179 10.50 11.65 -9.00
N PHE A 180 9.24 11.27 -9.13
CA PHE A 180 8.78 10.22 -10.02
C PHE A 180 7.89 10.80 -11.13
N LEU A 181 8.14 10.35 -12.37
CA LEU A 181 7.30 10.65 -13.51
C LEU A 181 6.63 9.39 -14.03
N PRO A 182 5.36 9.48 -14.44
CA PRO A 182 4.66 8.40 -15.13
C PRO A 182 5.39 7.95 -16.40
N PRO A 183 5.07 6.77 -16.94
CA PRO A 183 5.59 6.31 -18.23
C PRO A 183 5.36 7.34 -19.34
N ALA A 184 6.33 7.46 -20.24
CA ALA A 184 6.23 8.38 -21.37
C ALA A 184 4.93 8.13 -22.20
N GLY A 185 4.23 9.22 -22.54
CA GLY A 185 2.96 9.16 -23.27
C GLY A 185 1.73 8.96 -22.36
N THR A 186 1.89 8.81 -21.06
CA THR A 186 0.77 8.82 -20.12
C THR A 186 0.09 10.20 -20.14
N PRO A 187 -1.25 10.29 -20.22
CA PRO A 187 -1.95 11.56 -20.07
C PRO A 187 -1.58 12.26 -18.76
N ALA A 188 -1.32 13.56 -18.85
CA ALA A 188 -0.91 14.34 -17.67
C ALA A 188 -2.05 14.39 -16.65
N LYS A 189 -1.80 13.90 -15.44
CA LYS A 189 -2.67 14.00 -14.27
C LYS A 189 -2.13 15.04 -13.28
N THR A 190 -2.90 15.35 -12.24
CA THR A 190 -2.51 16.30 -11.19
C THR A 190 -1.19 15.89 -10.53
N PRO A 191 -0.14 16.73 -10.57
CA PRO A 191 1.10 16.45 -9.84
C PRO A 191 0.90 16.55 -8.33
N VAL A 192 1.61 15.73 -7.56
CA VAL A 192 1.45 15.61 -6.09
C VAL A 192 2.77 15.86 -5.38
N LEU A 193 2.77 16.80 -4.41
CA LEU A 193 3.86 16.98 -3.45
C LEU A 193 3.52 16.21 -2.18
N LEU A 194 4.41 15.33 -1.72
CA LEU A 194 4.22 14.49 -0.53
C LEU A 194 5.12 14.96 0.61
N LEU A 195 4.50 15.13 1.79
CA LEU A 195 5.10 15.64 3.03
C LEU A 195 4.89 14.62 4.15
N GLY A 196 5.94 13.91 4.54
CA GLY A 196 5.92 12.91 5.60
C GLY A 196 5.63 13.48 6.98
N GLY A 197 5.53 12.63 7.98
CA GLY A 197 5.21 12.99 9.37
C GLY A 197 6.43 13.33 10.22
N SER A 198 6.33 12.99 11.52
CA SER A 198 7.37 13.27 12.52
C SER A 198 8.54 12.29 12.52
N GLU A 199 8.50 11.28 11.70
CA GLU A 199 9.59 10.31 11.50
C GLU A 199 10.82 10.92 10.84
N GLY A 200 10.63 12.03 10.11
CA GLY A 200 11.70 12.68 9.36
C GLY A 200 12.13 11.93 8.10
N GLY A 201 13.13 12.48 7.41
CA GLY A 201 13.57 11.91 6.15
C GLY A 201 12.53 12.02 5.03
N ASN A 202 12.66 11.18 4.02
CA ASN A 202 11.77 11.14 2.87
C ASN A 202 10.87 9.90 2.94
N SER A 203 9.84 9.93 3.78
CA SER A 203 8.99 8.77 4.08
C SER A 203 7.91 8.50 3.02
N GLY A 204 7.54 9.50 2.22
CA GLY A 204 6.49 9.38 1.19
C GLY A 204 6.94 8.71 -0.12
N ILE A 205 8.18 8.20 -0.22
CA ILE A 205 8.76 7.69 -1.49
C ILE A 205 7.92 6.56 -2.10
N GLY A 206 7.45 5.62 -1.30
CA GLY A 206 6.63 4.49 -1.79
C GLY A 206 5.30 4.96 -2.39
N ALA A 207 4.60 5.86 -1.69
CA ALA A 207 3.37 6.46 -2.20
C ALA A 207 3.63 7.27 -3.49
N ALA A 208 4.72 8.03 -3.56
CA ALA A 208 5.10 8.79 -4.76
C ALA A 208 5.34 7.88 -5.97
N ALA A 209 6.00 6.74 -5.77
CA ALA A 209 6.25 5.75 -6.82
C ALA A 209 4.93 5.14 -7.35
N LEU A 210 4.01 4.80 -6.45
CA LEU A 210 2.67 4.31 -6.81
C LEU A 210 1.84 5.37 -7.51
N LEU A 211 1.84 6.62 -7.04
CA LEU A 211 1.15 7.73 -7.69
C LEU A 211 1.63 7.93 -9.13
N ALA A 212 2.95 7.87 -9.38
CA ALA A 212 3.49 7.92 -10.73
C ALA A 212 3.02 6.73 -11.59
N SER A 213 2.87 5.55 -11.00
CA SER A 213 2.32 4.37 -11.67
C SER A 213 0.84 4.55 -12.04
N HIS A 214 0.10 5.34 -11.27
CA HIS A 214 -1.29 5.74 -11.56
C HIS A 214 -1.41 6.99 -12.44
N GLY A 215 -0.29 7.51 -12.95
CA GLY A 215 -0.27 8.62 -13.90
C GLY A 215 -0.09 10.01 -13.28
N HIS A 216 0.11 10.11 -11.96
CA HIS A 216 0.37 11.37 -11.26
C HIS A 216 1.87 11.61 -11.09
N PRO A 217 2.48 12.63 -11.70
CA PRO A 217 3.83 13.04 -11.33
C PRO A 217 3.90 13.31 -9.84
N ALA A 218 4.89 12.77 -9.14
CA ALA A 218 4.93 12.85 -7.68
C ALA A 218 6.32 13.21 -7.16
N LEU A 219 6.39 14.15 -6.24
CA LEU A 219 7.61 14.59 -5.55
C LEU A 219 7.44 14.35 -4.06
N SER A 220 8.21 13.42 -3.51
CA SER A 220 8.32 13.24 -2.07
C SER A 220 9.59 13.93 -1.57
N ILE A 221 9.49 14.74 -0.51
CA ILE A 221 10.62 15.49 0.03
C ILE A 221 10.92 15.15 1.49
N ALA A 222 12.19 15.24 1.83
CA ALA A 222 12.61 15.39 3.21
C ALA A 222 12.66 16.88 3.54
N TYR A 223 12.17 17.30 4.71
CA TYR A 223 12.24 18.68 5.17
C TYR A 223 12.93 18.80 6.54
N PHE A 224 13.26 17.68 7.16
CA PHE A 224 14.19 17.56 8.30
C PHE A 224 14.73 16.13 8.41
N GLY A 225 15.70 15.89 9.31
CA GLY A 225 16.23 14.56 9.60
C GLY A 225 17.17 14.00 8.53
N GLN A 226 17.63 14.82 7.59
CA GLN A 226 18.64 14.45 6.58
C GLN A 226 19.74 15.49 6.49
N TYR A 227 20.90 15.07 5.92
CA TYR A 227 22.05 15.95 5.76
C TYR A 227 21.70 17.24 5.00
N GLY A 228 22.09 18.37 5.57
CA GLY A 228 21.82 19.72 5.02
C GLY A 228 20.46 20.30 5.38
N LEU A 229 19.60 19.54 6.10
CA LEU A 229 18.30 19.97 6.62
C LEU A 229 18.34 20.06 8.15
N PRO A 230 17.35 20.70 8.80
CA PRO A 230 17.21 20.66 10.26
C PRO A 230 17.29 19.21 10.77
N PRO A 231 18.04 18.91 11.83
CA PRO A 231 18.19 17.53 12.32
C PRO A 231 16.92 16.98 12.97
N THR A 232 16.05 17.84 13.42
CA THR A 232 14.78 17.53 14.09
C THR A 232 13.66 18.41 13.54
N LEU A 233 12.43 18.14 13.91
CA LEU A 233 11.28 18.97 13.52
C LEU A 233 11.28 20.29 14.33
N GLN A 234 12.28 21.12 14.10
CA GLN A 234 12.46 22.41 14.77
C GLN A 234 12.92 23.46 13.77
N ASN A 235 12.28 24.62 13.80
CA ASN A 235 12.58 25.79 12.96
C ASN A 235 12.64 25.44 11.45
N VAL A 236 11.76 24.54 10.99
CA VAL A 236 11.68 24.18 9.58
C VAL A 236 11.02 25.32 8.80
N PRO A 237 11.67 25.92 7.80
CA PRO A 237 11.08 26.99 6.98
C PRO A 237 9.93 26.43 6.12
N VAL A 238 8.74 27.02 6.21
CA VAL A 238 7.60 26.69 5.33
C VAL A 238 7.96 26.98 3.87
N GLU A 239 8.78 27.99 3.63
CA GLU A 239 9.28 28.39 2.32
C GLU A 239 10.02 27.27 1.59
N TYR A 240 10.63 26.35 2.33
CA TYR A 240 11.29 25.19 1.75
C TYR A 240 10.29 24.28 1.01
N ALA A 241 9.16 23.96 1.65
CA ALA A 241 8.10 23.17 1.02
C ALA A 241 7.35 23.97 -0.05
N VAL A 242 7.20 25.29 0.12
CA VAL A 242 6.68 26.20 -0.92
C VAL A 242 7.58 26.19 -2.16
N GLY A 243 8.90 26.19 -1.98
CA GLY A 243 9.87 26.02 -3.07
C GLY A 243 9.71 24.69 -3.81
N ALA A 244 9.57 23.61 -3.07
CA ALA A 244 9.32 22.27 -3.63
C ALA A 244 8.00 22.20 -4.43
N ALA A 245 6.95 22.84 -3.96
CA ALA A 245 5.66 22.92 -4.66
C ALA A 245 5.80 23.66 -6.01
N ARG A 246 6.53 24.76 -6.03
CA ARG A 246 6.81 25.51 -7.28
C ARG A 246 7.68 24.72 -8.23
N LEU A 247 8.74 24.08 -7.72
CA LEU A 247 9.62 23.19 -8.50
C LEU A 247 8.85 22.05 -9.16
N LEU A 248 7.93 21.41 -8.41
CA LEU A 248 7.05 20.37 -8.95
C LEU A 248 6.20 20.90 -10.10
N ALA A 249 5.53 22.04 -9.92
CA ALA A 249 4.71 22.65 -10.94
C ALA A 249 5.52 23.02 -12.21
N GLU A 250 6.71 23.59 -12.04
CA GLU A 250 7.61 23.93 -13.12
C GLU A 250 8.04 22.71 -13.92
N ARG A 251 8.55 21.66 -13.24
CA ARG A 251 9.06 20.45 -13.88
C ARG A 251 7.97 19.65 -14.61
N THR A 252 6.75 19.77 -14.16
CA THR A 252 5.60 19.06 -14.77
C THR A 252 4.83 19.91 -15.77
N GLY A 253 5.13 21.21 -15.85
CA GLY A 253 4.34 22.15 -16.67
C GLY A 253 2.87 22.25 -16.22
N ALA A 254 2.59 22.08 -14.94
CA ALA A 254 1.24 22.00 -14.40
C ALA A 254 0.49 23.34 -14.51
N THR A 255 -0.36 23.49 -15.51
CA THR A 255 -1.23 24.68 -15.70
C THR A 255 -2.52 24.59 -14.88
N GLY A 256 -2.94 23.38 -14.52
CA GLY A 256 -4.14 23.12 -13.68
C GLY A 256 -3.88 23.18 -12.17
N GLY A 257 -2.65 23.49 -11.76
CA GLY A 257 -2.22 23.46 -10.37
C GLY A 257 -1.74 22.08 -9.92
N ILE A 258 -1.40 21.96 -8.63
CA ILE A 258 -0.89 20.74 -8.01
C ILE A 258 -1.77 20.31 -6.84
N ALA A 259 -1.56 19.08 -6.39
CA ALA A 259 -2.01 18.61 -5.08
C ALA A 259 -0.86 18.58 -4.08
N VAL A 260 -1.17 18.77 -2.80
CA VAL A 260 -0.27 18.49 -1.68
C VAL A 260 -0.86 17.37 -0.85
N GLU A 261 -0.02 16.41 -0.45
CA GLU A 261 -0.36 15.36 0.50
C GLU A 261 0.47 15.56 1.76
N GLY A 262 -0.15 15.43 2.93
CA GLY A 262 0.55 15.53 4.20
C GLY A 262 0.05 14.54 5.22
N VAL A 263 0.99 13.86 5.89
CA VAL A 263 0.68 12.87 6.92
C VAL A 263 1.08 13.40 8.29
N SER A 264 0.20 13.27 9.29
CA SER A 264 0.54 13.62 10.68
C SER A 264 1.08 15.06 10.75
N ARG A 265 2.32 15.27 11.20
CA ARG A 265 2.97 16.60 11.24
C ARG A 265 3.11 17.22 9.83
N GLY A 266 3.27 16.40 8.79
CA GLY A 266 3.27 16.87 7.41
C GLY A 266 1.94 17.45 6.96
N SER A 267 0.83 17.11 7.62
CA SER A 267 -0.48 17.72 7.34
C SER A 267 -0.52 19.21 7.72
N GLU A 268 0.15 19.60 8.80
CA GLU A 268 0.31 21.02 9.16
C GLU A 268 1.05 21.76 8.04
N LEU A 269 2.18 21.21 7.60
CA LEU A 269 2.98 21.79 6.53
C LEU A 269 2.20 21.87 5.21
N ALA A 270 1.45 20.82 4.86
CA ALA A 270 0.60 20.80 3.67
C ALA A 270 -0.45 21.91 3.68
N LEU A 271 -1.12 22.12 4.82
CA LEU A 271 -2.10 23.19 4.97
C LEU A 271 -1.45 24.57 4.96
N LEU A 272 -0.28 24.76 5.56
CA LEU A 272 0.48 26.00 5.50
C LEU A 272 0.93 26.33 4.06
N VAL A 273 1.41 25.35 3.30
CA VAL A 273 1.77 25.50 1.89
C VAL A 273 0.54 25.86 1.05
N ALA A 274 -0.60 25.20 1.28
CA ALA A 274 -1.85 25.50 0.58
C ALA A 274 -2.36 26.91 0.87
N ALA A 275 -2.17 27.42 2.11
CA ALA A 275 -2.52 28.78 2.47
C ALA A 275 -1.60 29.85 1.83
N GLN A 276 -0.30 29.52 1.63
CA GLN A 276 0.66 30.43 0.98
C GLN A 276 0.59 30.39 -0.55
N LEU A 277 0.10 29.30 -1.14
CA LEU A 277 0.01 29.11 -2.58
C LEU A 277 -1.43 28.83 -3.05
N PRO A 278 -2.41 29.71 -2.75
CA PRO A 278 -3.83 29.46 -3.05
C PRO A 278 -4.12 29.32 -4.55
N ASP A 279 -3.30 29.93 -5.41
CA ASP A 279 -3.42 29.85 -6.86
C ASP A 279 -2.75 28.62 -7.47
N LEU A 280 -1.83 27.99 -6.76
CA LEU A 280 -1.10 26.83 -7.24
C LEU A 280 -1.64 25.52 -6.65
N VAL A 281 -1.88 25.46 -5.33
CA VAL A 281 -2.40 24.29 -4.67
C VAL A 281 -3.92 24.24 -4.83
N ARG A 282 -4.39 23.33 -5.68
CA ARG A 282 -5.83 23.15 -5.95
C ARG A 282 -6.45 22.04 -5.10
N ARG A 283 -5.63 21.12 -4.61
CA ARG A 283 -6.08 20.00 -3.76
C ARG A 283 -5.12 19.80 -2.61
N ALA A 284 -5.66 19.50 -1.42
CA ALA A 284 -4.88 19.08 -0.27
C ALA A 284 -5.47 17.79 0.31
N ALA A 285 -4.69 16.73 0.36
CA ALA A 285 -5.04 15.50 1.06
C ALA A 285 -4.26 15.41 2.36
N VAL A 286 -4.93 15.31 3.49
CA VAL A 286 -4.29 15.28 4.81
C VAL A 286 -4.73 14.05 5.60
N PHE A 287 -3.75 13.24 5.99
CA PHE A 287 -3.96 11.98 6.69
C PHE A 287 -3.53 12.09 8.15
N ALA A 288 -4.36 11.55 9.07
CA ALA A 288 -4.18 11.72 10.51
C ALA A 288 -3.84 13.19 10.85
N PRO A 289 -4.67 14.16 10.40
CA PRO A 289 -4.29 15.57 10.33
C PRO A 289 -4.34 16.29 11.67
N SER A 290 -3.70 17.46 11.71
CA SER A 290 -3.92 18.51 12.69
C SER A 290 -4.53 19.76 12.04
N ALA A 291 -5.54 20.36 12.68
CA ALA A 291 -6.06 21.68 12.33
C ALA A 291 -5.32 22.81 13.07
N GLU A 292 -4.28 22.47 13.80
CA GLU A 292 -3.49 23.38 14.61
C GLU A 292 -2.00 23.23 14.29
N VAL A 293 -1.26 24.31 14.38
CA VAL A 293 0.21 24.31 14.42
C VAL A 293 0.63 23.87 15.81
N ASN A 294 1.37 22.77 15.87
CA ASN A 294 1.91 22.23 17.13
C ASN A 294 3.39 22.63 17.30
N GLY A 295 3.89 22.54 18.53
CA GLY A 295 5.29 22.80 18.85
C GLY A 295 6.27 21.88 18.13
N GLY A 296 7.54 22.25 18.10
CA GLY A 296 8.62 21.44 17.55
C GLY A 296 8.89 20.16 18.34
N LEU A 297 9.57 19.22 17.73
CA LEU A 297 10.00 17.98 18.35
C LEU A 297 11.54 17.96 18.47
N PRO A 298 12.11 17.71 19.68
CA PRO A 298 11.41 17.31 20.92
C PRO A 298 10.70 18.48 21.64
N ASN A 299 10.95 19.75 21.28
CA ASN A 299 10.34 20.94 21.88
C ASN A 299 10.54 22.18 20.99
N GLY A 300 10.09 23.36 21.43
CA GLY A 300 10.30 24.63 20.73
C GLY A 300 9.36 24.86 19.56
N VAL A 301 9.86 25.54 18.53
CA VAL A 301 9.11 25.94 17.33
C VAL A 301 9.25 24.89 16.24
N ALA A 302 8.14 24.42 15.68
CA ALA A 302 8.20 23.49 14.54
C ALA A 302 8.52 24.22 13.22
N TRP A 303 7.73 25.24 12.90
CA TRP A 303 7.71 25.91 11.61
C TRP A 303 8.11 27.38 11.72
N THR A 304 8.85 27.87 10.75
CA THR A 304 9.13 29.30 10.61
C THR A 304 8.61 29.81 9.27
N GLU A 305 8.24 31.09 9.24
CA GLU A 305 7.83 31.80 8.05
C GLU A 305 8.52 33.16 8.02
N ASN A 306 9.21 33.51 6.93
CA ASN A 306 10.08 34.71 6.81
C ASN A 306 11.06 34.84 7.98
N GLY A 307 11.61 33.72 8.45
CA GLY A 307 12.54 33.65 9.56
C GLY A 307 11.90 33.84 10.95
N ALA A 308 10.60 34.07 11.05
CA ALA A 308 9.87 34.20 12.32
C ALA A 308 9.12 32.89 12.66
N PRO A 309 8.95 32.59 13.97
CA PRO A 309 8.12 31.45 14.39
C PRO A 309 6.69 31.55 13.87
N VAL A 310 6.18 30.45 13.29
CA VAL A 310 4.73 30.30 13.07
C VAL A 310 4.11 30.01 14.43
N PRO A 311 3.16 30.83 14.91
CA PRO A 311 2.56 30.63 16.23
C PRO A 311 1.83 29.28 16.33
N THR A 312 1.93 28.63 17.49
CA THR A 312 1.10 27.45 17.78
C THR A 312 -0.37 27.85 17.90
N GLY A 313 -1.27 26.95 17.49
CA GLY A 313 -2.71 27.17 17.50
C GLY A 313 -3.37 26.97 16.15
N PRO A 314 -4.61 27.43 15.97
CA PRO A 314 -5.41 27.12 14.79
C PRO A 314 -4.75 27.55 13.47
N ILE A 315 -4.73 26.66 12.49
CA ILE A 315 -4.36 26.99 11.11
C ILE A 315 -5.49 27.78 10.46
N ALA A 316 -5.15 28.84 9.72
CA ALA A 316 -6.10 29.71 9.04
C ALA A 316 -6.72 29.01 7.81
N LEU A 317 -7.64 28.07 8.06
CA LEU A 317 -8.28 27.25 7.01
C LEU A 317 -9.09 28.09 6.03
N ASP A 318 -9.57 29.26 6.42
CA ASP A 318 -10.29 30.22 5.57
C ASP A 318 -9.43 30.79 4.44
N ARG A 319 -8.11 30.74 4.57
CA ARG A 319 -7.16 31.16 3.52
C ARG A 319 -6.88 30.07 2.48
N ILE A 320 -7.46 28.88 2.64
CA ILE A 320 -7.21 27.73 1.78
C ILE A 320 -8.44 27.50 0.88
N PRO A 321 -8.47 27.99 -0.37
CA PRO A 321 -9.58 27.74 -1.29
C PRO A 321 -9.54 26.34 -1.93
N ALA A 322 -8.47 25.60 -1.74
CA ALA A 322 -8.30 24.25 -2.29
C ALA A 322 -9.43 23.30 -1.86
N SER A 323 -9.74 22.33 -2.71
CA SER A 323 -10.47 21.13 -2.31
C SER A 323 -9.65 20.38 -1.25
N ILE A 324 -10.29 19.87 -0.21
CA ILE A 324 -9.58 19.14 0.86
C ILE A 324 -10.22 17.77 1.11
N LEU A 325 -9.38 16.75 1.17
CA LEU A 325 -9.69 15.43 1.70
C LEU A 325 -8.94 15.24 3.03
N ALA A 326 -9.66 15.18 4.15
CA ALA A 326 -9.09 14.94 5.47
C ALA A 326 -9.46 13.53 5.95
N VAL A 327 -8.46 12.66 6.14
CA VAL A 327 -8.64 11.25 6.52
C VAL A 327 -8.12 11.01 7.92
N ALA A 328 -8.92 10.39 8.79
CA ALA A 328 -8.52 10.09 10.16
C ALA A 328 -9.11 8.77 10.66
N GLY A 329 -8.31 8.01 11.40
CA GLY A 329 -8.79 6.84 12.15
C GLY A 329 -9.49 7.27 13.44
N GLU A 330 -10.67 6.70 13.71
CA GLU A 330 -11.47 7.10 14.89
C GLU A 330 -10.84 6.66 16.23
N ASN A 331 -9.92 5.69 16.19
CA ASN A 331 -9.15 5.21 17.33
C ASN A 331 -7.71 5.73 17.36
N ASP A 332 -7.44 6.86 16.70
CA ASP A 332 -6.13 7.52 16.81
C ASP A 332 -5.77 7.80 18.26
N ARG A 333 -4.60 7.29 18.72
CA ARG A 333 -4.11 7.45 20.09
C ARG A 333 -2.95 8.44 20.22
N LEU A 334 -2.42 8.96 19.11
CA LEU A 334 -1.36 9.96 19.15
C LEU A 334 -1.92 11.36 19.39
N TRP A 335 -3.01 11.70 18.69
CA TRP A 335 -3.66 13.00 18.83
C TRP A 335 -5.11 12.99 18.32
N PRO A 336 -5.88 14.07 18.52
CA PRO A 336 -7.31 14.07 18.20
C PRO A 336 -7.60 14.25 16.69
N ALA A 337 -6.91 13.49 15.82
CA ALA A 337 -7.07 13.57 14.37
C ALA A 337 -8.53 13.50 13.88
N PRO A 338 -9.42 12.66 14.44
CA PRO A 338 -10.82 12.63 14.01
C PRO A 338 -11.55 13.97 14.21
N ARG A 339 -11.28 14.67 15.30
CA ARG A 339 -11.84 16.00 15.55
C ARG A 339 -11.34 17.01 14.53
N TRP A 340 -10.03 17.01 14.28
CA TRP A 340 -9.40 17.92 13.33
C TRP A 340 -9.79 17.60 11.88
N ALA A 341 -9.91 16.34 11.51
CA ALA A 341 -10.39 15.95 10.18
C ALA A 341 -11.80 16.48 9.93
N ARG A 342 -12.72 16.37 10.90
CA ARG A 342 -14.07 16.95 10.79
C ARG A 342 -14.00 18.48 10.60
N GLN A 343 -13.16 19.17 11.37
CA GLN A 343 -12.99 20.62 11.27
C GLN A 343 -12.43 21.02 9.89
N ILE A 344 -11.37 20.36 9.41
CA ILE A 344 -10.72 20.63 8.13
C ILE A 344 -11.67 20.30 6.96
N GLY A 345 -12.36 19.17 7.05
CA GLY A 345 -13.26 18.65 6.03
C GLY A 345 -14.65 19.32 6.01
N THR A 346 -14.90 20.32 6.87
CA THR A 346 -16.17 21.04 6.85
C THR A 346 -16.22 21.99 5.64
N PRO A 347 -17.19 21.82 4.72
CA PRO A 347 -17.36 22.72 3.58
C PRO A 347 -17.66 24.16 4.03
N THR A 348 -17.15 25.11 3.28
CA THR A 348 -17.45 26.55 3.44
C THR A 348 -17.88 27.16 2.11
N ALA A 349 -18.47 28.35 2.13
CA ALA A 349 -18.84 29.03 0.89
C ALA A 349 -17.64 29.29 -0.04
N ALA A 350 -16.44 29.54 0.53
CA ALA A 350 -15.20 29.76 -0.23
C ALA A 350 -14.52 28.45 -0.65
N ALA A 351 -14.80 27.33 0.03
CA ALA A 351 -14.21 26.02 -0.23
C ALA A 351 -15.28 24.91 -0.07
N PRO A 352 -16.20 24.77 -1.05
CA PRO A 352 -17.32 23.83 -0.96
C PRO A 352 -16.91 22.37 -1.08
N ASN A 353 -15.72 22.10 -1.65
CA ASN A 353 -15.23 20.74 -1.93
C ASN A 353 -14.29 20.23 -0.83
N ARG A 354 -14.65 20.47 0.43
CA ARG A 354 -13.97 19.88 1.59
C ARG A 354 -14.73 18.67 2.09
N GLN A 355 -14.02 17.63 2.45
CA GLN A 355 -14.60 16.39 2.96
C GLN A 355 -13.73 15.75 4.04
N ALA A 356 -14.37 15.14 5.03
CA ALA A 356 -13.72 14.31 6.02
C ALA A 356 -14.07 12.84 5.78
N LEU A 357 -13.07 11.98 5.77
CA LEU A 357 -13.21 10.53 5.80
C LEU A 357 -12.76 10.02 7.16
N LEU A 358 -13.70 9.49 7.92
CA LEU A 358 -13.42 8.92 9.24
C LEU A 358 -13.46 7.41 9.12
N CYS A 359 -12.38 6.76 9.55
CA CYS A 359 -12.17 5.33 9.43
C CYS A 359 -12.47 4.64 10.77
N PRO A 360 -13.61 3.94 10.91
CA PRO A 360 -13.99 3.30 12.15
C PRO A 360 -12.96 2.28 12.63
N GLY A 361 -12.61 2.33 13.91
CA GLY A 361 -11.68 1.40 14.51
C GLY A 361 -10.20 1.61 14.16
N ALA A 362 -9.87 2.34 13.08
CA ALA A 362 -8.51 2.59 12.67
C ALA A 362 -7.79 3.57 13.59
N GLY A 363 -6.45 3.46 13.65
CA GLY A 363 -5.57 4.32 14.44
C GLY A 363 -4.98 5.48 13.64
N HIS A 364 -3.79 5.94 14.07
CA HIS A 364 -3.05 7.04 13.44
C HIS A 364 -2.54 6.69 12.03
N ALA A 365 -2.18 5.42 11.79
CA ALA A 365 -1.58 4.97 10.55
C ALA A 365 -2.66 4.69 9.48
N VAL A 366 -3.31 5.73 8.97
CA VAL A 366 -4.38 5.67 7.94
C VAL A 366 -3.92 6.11 6.56
N SER A 367 -2.64 6.44 6.41
CA SER A 367 -2.04 6.84 5.12
C SER A 367 -1.33 5.67 4.45
N GLY A 368 -1.24 5.72 3.13
CA GLY A 368 -0.51 4.75 2.32
C GLY A 368 -1.40 3.72 1.63
N PRO A 369 -0.77 2.87 0.80
CA PRO A 369 -1.48 1.85 0.03
C PRO A 369 -2.01 0.73 0.92
N PRO A 370 -3.09 0.02 0.49
CA PRO A 370 -3.56 -1.18 1.16
C PRO A 370 -2.55 -2.34 1.05
N TYR A 371 -2.81 -3.39 1.80
CA TYR A 371 -2.12 -4.69 1.77
C TYR A 371 -0.72 -4.73 2.38
N LEU A 372 -0.29 -3.65 3.04
CA LEU A 372 0.92 -3.66 3.88
C LEU A 372 0.53 -3.84 5.36
N PRO A 373 1.28 -4.65 6.13
CA PRO A 373 1.04 -4.82 7.56
C PRO A 373 1.10 -3.48 8.30
N THR A 374 0.01 -3.10 8.95
CA THR A 374 -0.09 -1.84 9.68
C THR A 374 -0.83 -2.06 11.00
N GLY A 375 -0.06 -2.29 12.05
CA GLY A 375 -0.59 -2.51 13.39
C GLY A 375 -0.76 -1.24 14.22
N SER A 376 -0.88 -1.42 15.52
CA SER A 376 -1.24 -0.36 16.47
C SER A 376 -0.04 0.35 17.10
N THR A 377 1.19 -0.08 16.82
CA THR A 377 2.41 0.47 17.42
C THR A 377 3.50 0.68 16.37
N ALA A 378 4.23 1.78 16.48
CA ALA A 378 5.43 2.03 15.70
C ALA A 378 6.61 2.35 16.63
N THR A 379 7.82 2.07 16.17
CA THR A 379 9.05 2.37 16.92
C THR A 379 9.98 3.23 16.06
N PRO A 380 9.64 4.50 15.84
CA PRO A 380 10.45 5.41 15.03
C PRO A 380 11.80 5.72 15.68
N ILE A 381 11.87 5.60 17.02
CA ILE A 381 13.09 5.73 17.82
C ILE A 381 13.29 4.44 18.59
N PRO A 382 14.46 3.77 18.50
CA PRO A 382 14.73 2.54 19.24
C PRO A 382 14.42 2.66 20.72
N GLY A 383 13.62 1.75 21.25
CA GLY A 383 13.23 1.71 22.65
C GLY A 383 12.13 2.71 23.08
N ALA A 384 11.57 3.48 22.13
CA ALA A 384 10.47 4.42 22.38
C ALA A 384 9.27 4.11 21.48
N PRO A 385 8.49 3.05 21.76
CA PRO A 385 7.31 2.73 20.97
C PRO A 385 6.23 3.81 21.12
N LEU A 386 5.56 4.12 20.02
CA LEU A 386 4.40 4.99 19.95
C LEU A 386 3.14 4.16 19.79
N GLU A 387 2.14 4.42 20.63
CA GLU A 387 0.80 3.84 20.48
C GLU A 387 0.03 4.59 19.40
N LEU A 388 -0.10 3.99 18.24
CA LEU A 388 -0.83 4.56 17.11
C LEU A 388 -2.34 4.38 17.25
N GLY A 389 -2.77 3.39 18.04
CA GLY A 389 -4.17 2.99 18.14
C GLY A 389 -4.63 2.11 16.96
N GLY A 390 -5.90 1.76 16.97
CA GLY A 390 -6.49 0.83 16.01
C GLY A 390 -5.99 -0.60 16.18
N ASP A 391 -6.28 -1.41 15.17
CA ASP A 391 -5.73 -2.76 14.99
C ASP A 391 -5.45 -3.01 13.51
N ALA A 392 -4.74 -4.09 13.18
CA ALA A 392 -4.31 -4.37 11.82
C ALA A 392 -5.48 -4.50 10.83
N ALA A 393 -6.60 -5.10 11.23
CA ALA A 393 -7.77 -5.27 10.36
C ALA A 393 -8.49 -3.94 10.10
N ALA A 394 -8.67 -3.12 11.14
CA ALA A 394 -9.28 -1.80 11.02
C ALA A 394 -8.40 -0.83 10.21
N ASN A 395 -7.08 -0.86 10.42
CA ASN A 395 -6.12 -0.07 9.64
C ASN A 395 -6.11 -0.50 8.17
N GLN A 396 -6.13 -1.80 7.88
CA GLN A 396 -6.27 -2.31 6.51
C GLN A 396 -7.58 -1.86 5.86
N ALA A 397 -8.70 -1.93 6.58
CA ALA A 397 -10.00 -1.46 6.07
C ALA A 397 -9.95 0.05 5.77
N ALA A 398 -9.26 0.83 6.60
CA ALA A 398 -9.04 2.25 6.35
C ALA A 398 -8.22 2.50 5.08
N HIS A 399 -7.14 1.75 4.84
CA HIS A 399 -6.34 1.87 3.61
C HIS A 399 -7.14 1.47 2.37
N LEU A 400 -7.93 0.40 2.44
CA LEU A 400 -8.81 -0.05 1.34
C LEU A 400 -9.87 1.01 0.98
N ASP A 401 -10.35 1.76 1.94
CA ASP A 401 -11.32 2.83 1.71
C ASP A 401 -10.67 4.16 1.29
N ALA A 402 -9.58 4.55 1.96
CA ALA A 402 -8.95 5.85 1.77
C ALA A 402 -8.12 5.94 0.48
N TRP A 403 -7.34 4.91 0.14
CA TRP A 403 -6.44 4.96 -1.01
C TRP A 403 -7.16 5.17 -2.35
N PRO A 404 -8.21 4.40 -2.71
CA PRO A 404 -8.96 4.65 -3.94
C PRO A 404 -9.66 6.02 -3.95
N LYS A 405 -10.16 6.47 -2.79
CA LYS A 405 -10.76 7.80 -2.66
C LYS A 405 -9.74 8.91 -2.83
N PHE A 406 -8.52 8.72 -2.34
CA PHE A 406 -7.42 9.66 -2.56
C PHE A 406 -7.06 9.74 -4.04
N LEU A 407 -6.88 8.62 -4.74
CA LEU A 407 -6.63 8.60 -6.18
C LEU A 407 -7.76 9.31 -6.96
N SER A 408 -9.03 9.01 -6.64
CA SER A 408 -10.18 9.66 -7.24
C SER A 408 -10.24 11.16 -6.94
N PHE A 409 -9.87 11.57 -5.73
CA PHE A 409 -9.80 12.98 -5.33
C PHE A 409 -8.73 13.75 -6.12
N LEU A 410 -7.63 13.11 -6.48
CA LEU A 410 -6.59 13.72 -7.32
C LEU A 410 -7.07 13.92 -8.76
N ASP A 411 -7.99 13.09 -9.25
CA ASP A 411 -8.54 13.13 -10.61
C ASP A 411 -9.78 14.04 -10.75
N SER A 412 -10.36 14.53 -9.63
CA SER A 412 -11.62 15.29 -9.58
C SER A 412 -11.51 16.76 -10.07
#